data_e4e55812d6efd81456b501646e0c54ba
#
_entry.id   e4e55812d6efd81456b501646e0c54ba
#
_cell.length_a   1.000
_cell.length_b   1.000
_cell.length_c   1.000
_cell.angle_alpha   90.00
_cell.angle_beta   90.00
_cell.angle_gamma   90.00
#
_symmetry.space_group_name_H-M   'P 1'
#
loop_
_entity.id
_entity.type
_entity.pdbx_description
1 polymer ?
#
loop_
_entity_poly.entity_id
_entity_poly.type
_entity_poly.pdbx_seq_one_letter_code
_entity_poly.pdbx_strand_id
1 'polypeptide(L)'
;MIGQVRSFNRAVTQRIGALNDAFLSRGRPLGQARLLWEIGPAGIDVRLLRSRLDLDSGYLSRLLRSLENDGLVAVEQSQADGRVRTARLTARGRAERAELDRRSDEVAASILQPLSARQRTRLVTAMAEVERLLAASTVQVAVADPRHPDARACLQAYFSELSQRFDGGFDPARSISADDAELTPPAGLLLVATLHGEPIGCGALKFHGDAPAEIKRMWVAPAVRGLGLGRRLLTELEAHAAAHGARALRLETNRALAEAIGLYRASGYREVGAFNDEPYAHHWFEKTMEPGPGPAGPPARP
;
A
#
# COMPACT_ATOMS: atom_id res chain seq x y z
N MET A 1 14.75 20.94 2.84
CA MET A 1 13.73 19.91 3.02
C MET A 1 13.70 19.32 4.44
N ILE A 2 14.77 18.68 4.93
CA ILE A 2 14.81 18.05 6.27
C ILE A 2 14.39 18.99 7.40
N GLY A 3 14.91 20.23 7.40
CA GLY A 3 14.55 21.24 8.39
C GLY A 3 13.05 21.57 8.45
N GLN A 4 12.38 21.58 7.30
CA GLN A 4 10.93 21.82 7.23
C GLN A 4 10.13 20.65 7.84
N VAL A 5 10.51 19.40 7.55
CA VAL A 5 9.88 18.21 8.15
C VAL A 5 10.03 18.24 9.66
N ARG A 6 11.23 18.53 10.17
CA ARG A 6 11.48 18.65 11.62
C ARG A 6 10.66 19.76 12.27
N SER A 7 10.53 20.91 11.61
CA SER A 7 9.73 22.04 12.11
C SER A 7 8.25 21.67 12.14
N PHE A 8 7.73 21.06 11.08
CA PHE A 8 6.35 20.58 10.99
C PHE A 8 6.03 19.59 12.10
N ASN A 9 6.88 18.57 12.31
CA ASN A 9 6.67 17.58 13.38
C ASN A 9 6.59 18.23 14.77
N ARG A 10 7.48 19.19 15.07
CA ARG A 10 7.41 19.94 16.36
C ARG A 10 6.11 20.74 16.51
N ALA A 11 5.70 21.43 15.45
CA ALA A 11 4.47 22.22 15.48
C ALA A 11 3.22 21.34 15.68
N VAL A 12 3.15 20.18 15.00
CA VAL A 12 2.04 19.23 15.15
C VAL A 12 2.01 18.64 16.55
N THR A 13 3.12 18.07 17.04
CA THR A 13 3.18 17.43 18.37
C THR A 13 2.82 18.40 19.49
N GLN A 14 3.27 19.64 19.39
CA GLN A 14 2.89 20.70 20.34
C GLN A 14 1.38 21.02 20.25
N ARG A 15 0.85 21.16 19.04
CA ARG A 15 -0.52 21.63 18.82
C ARG A 15 -1.58 20.61 19.22
N ILE A 16 -1.29 19.30 19.04
CA ILE A 16 -2.19 18.20 19.43
C ILE A 16 -2.01 17.77 20.89
N GLY A 17 -1.07 18.36 21.63
CA GLY A 17 -0.83 18.01 23.04
C GLY A 17 -0.17 16.62 23.22
N ALA A 18 0.54 16.11 22.22
CA ALA A 18 1.19 14.80 22.28
C ALA A 18 2.24 14.65 23.38
N LEU A 19 2.75 15.76 23.88
CA LEU A 19 3.75 15.81 24.97
C LEU A 19 3.14 15.75 26.37
N ASN A 20 1.81 15.79 26.48
CA ASN A 20 1.12 15.69 27.76
C ASN A 20 1.02 14.24 28.20
N ASP A 21 1.41 13.91 29.43
CA ASP A 21 1.30 12.57 30.03
C ASP A 21 -0.15 12.07 30.05
N ALA A 22 -1.11 12.99 30.15
CA ALA A 22 -2.54 12.72 30.06
C ALA A 22 -3.09 13.19 28.70
N PHE A 23 -2.85 12.43 27.64
CA PHE A 23 -3.33 12.77 26.30
C PHE A 23 -4.85 13.02 26.29
N LEU A 24 -5.26 14.13 25.71
CA LEU A 24 -6.66 14.61 25.73
C LEU A 24 -7.26 14.69 27.15
N SER A 25 -6.44 14.93 28.16
CA SER A 25 -6.84 15.01 29.60
C SER A 25 -7.56 13.76 30.11
N ARG A 26 -7.19 12.54 29.59
CA ARG A 26 -7.80 11.27 30.00
C ARG A 26 -6.95 10.44 30.97
N GLY A 27 -5.82 10.97 31.44
CA GLY A 27 -4.91 10.23 32.32
C GLY A 27 -4.26 9.01 31.63
N ARG A 28 -4.20 9.01 30.29
CA ARG A 28 -3.59 7.96 29.47
C ARG A 28 -2.54 8.55 28.54
N PRO A 29 -1.41 7.88 28.34
CA PRO A 29 -0.44 8.29 27.35
C PRO A 29 -1.00 8.08 25.93
N LEU A 30 -0.51 8.89 24.98
CA LEU A 30 -0.91 8.84 23.56
C LEU A 30 -0.87 7.43 22.98
N GLY A 31 0.13 6.61 23.33
CA GLY A 31 0.26 5.24 22.82
C GLY A 31 -0.94 4.35 23.16
N GLN A 32 -1.51 4.47 24.35
CA GLN A 32 -2.72 3.72 24.72
C GLN A 32 -3.97 4.23 23.98
N ALA A 33 -4.13 5.55 23.87
CA ALA A 33 -5.23 6.14 23.10
C ALA A 33 -5.16 5.71 21.64
N ARG A 34 -3.95 5.71 21.05
CA ARG A 34 -3.73 5.26 19.67
C ARG A 34 -4.13 3.79 19.46
N LEU A 35 -3.81 2.92 20.40
CA LEU A 35 -4.23 1.50 20.32
C LEU A 35 -5.75 1.35 20.31
N LEU A 36 -6.49 2.09 21.16
CA LEU A 36 -7.95 2.02 21.19
C LEU A 36 -8.57 2.44 19.84
N TRP A 37 -7.97 3.42 19.15
CA TRP A 37 -8.41 3.82 17.81
C TRP A 37 -8.13 2.74 16.78
N GLU A 38 -6.92 2.16 16.76
CA GLU A 38 -6.51 1.17 15.76
C GLU A 38 -7.23 -0.18 15.92
N ILE A 39 -7.55 -0.59 17.14
CA ILE A 39 -8.31 -1.83 17.39
C ILE A 39 -9.70 -1.75 16.75
N GLY A 40 -10.32 -0.57 16.77
CA GLY A 40 -11.61 -0.35 16.11
C GLY A 40 -12.75 -1.23 16.66
N PRO A 41 -13.97 -1.09 16.10
CA PRO A 41 -15.15 -1.82 16.57
C PRO A 41 -15.13 -3.31 16.19
N ALA A 42 -14.51 -3.67 15.08
CA ALA A 42 -14.42 -5.05 14.60
C ALA A 42 -13.34 -5.89 15.31
N GLY A 43 -12.39 -5.23 15.98
CA GLY A 43 -11.17 -5.85 16.48
C GLY A 43 -10.11 -5.98 15.38
N ILE A 44 -8.91 -6.38 15.76
CA ILE A 44 -7.75 -6.47 14.84
C ILE A 44 -6.80 -7.58 15.27
N ASP A 45 -6.17 -8.26 14.31
CA ASP A 45 -5.04 -9.15 14.57
C ASP A 45 -3.88 -8.37 15.21
N VAL A 46 -3.29 -8.92 16.27
CA VAL A 46 -2.20 -8.26 17.01
C VAL A 46 -0.95 -8.06 16.15
N ARG A 47 -0.69 -8.94 15.17
CA ARG A 47 0.44 -8.78 14.23
C ARG A 47 0.18 -7.59 13.28
N LEU A 48 -1.06 -7.48 12.78
CA LEU A 48 -1.47 -6.37 11.93
C LEU A 48 -1.44 -5.05 12.71
N LEU A 49 -1.92 -5.02 13.95
CA LEU A 49 -1.83 -3.87 14.83
C LEU A 49 -0.38 -3.42 15.04
N ARG A 50 0.54 -4.38 15.22
CA ARG A 50 1.97 -4.11 15.32
C ARG A 50 2.54 -3.47 14.06
N SER A 51 2.20 -4.04 12.89
CA SER A 51 2.67 -3.54 11.60
C SER A 51 2.13 -2.14 11.30
N ARG A 52 0.84 -1.88 11.57
CA ARG A 52 0.22 -0.56 11.36
C ARG A 52 0.84 0.54 12.19
N LEU A 53 1.28 0.23 13.40
CA LEU A 53 1.85 1.21 14.31
C LEU A 53 3.38 1.23 14.33
N ASP A 54 4.01 0.34 13.56
CA ASP A 54 5.48 0.15 13.53
C ASP A 54 6.08 0.01 14.94
N LEU A 55 5.46 -0.85 15.77
CA LEU A 55 5.87 -1.06 17.15
C LEU A 55 6.67 -2.36 17.31
N ASP A 56 7.63 -2.34 18.24
CA ASP A 56 8.25 -3.58 18.67
C ASP A 56 7.26 -4.45 19.47
N SER A 57 7.47 -5.77 19.45
CA SER A 57 6.55 -6.75 20.06
C SER A 57 6.43 -6.58 21.59
N GLY A 58 7.54 -6.23 22.25
CA GLY A 58 7.57 -6.04 23.71
C GLY A 58 6.80 -4.80 24.13
N TYR A 59 6.95 -3.70 23.41
CA TYR A 59 6.23 -2.47 23.70
C TYR A 59 4.73 -2.62 23.47
N LEU A 60 4.32 -3.19 22.32
CA LEU A 60 2.91 -3.47 22.05
C LEU A 60 2.30 -4.38 23.12
N SER A 61 3.00 -5.44 23.53
CA SER A 61 2.52 -6.37 24.57
C SER A 61 2.33 -5.67 25.91
N ARG A 62 3.20 -4.74 26.29
CA ARG A 62 3.03 -3.93 27.52
C ARG A 62 1.81 -3.02 27.44
N LEU A 63 1.61 -2.35 26.31
CA LEU A 63 0.45 -1.47 26.11
C LEU A 63 -0.87 -2.26 26.14
N LEU A 64 -0.95 -3.40 25.43
CA LEU A 64 -2.15 -4.26 25.42
C LEU A 64 -2.45 -4.77 26.82
N ARG A 65 -1.45 -5.29 27.56
CA ARG A 65 -1.64 -5.76 28.94
C ARG A 65 -2.16 -4.66 29.87
N SER A 66 -1.66 -3.45 29.72
CA SER A 66 -2.18 -2.30 30.48
C SER A 66 -3.65 -2.02 30.18
N LEU A 67 -4.05 -2.05 28.90
CA LEU A 67 -5.43 -1.84 28.48
C LEU A 67 -6.34 -3.02 28.90
N GLU A 68 -5.83 -4.26 28.95
CA GLU A 68 -6.55 -5.43 29.47
C GLU A 68 -6.77 -5.30 30.99
N ASN A 69 -5.76 -4.89 31.76
CA ASN A 69 -5.87 -4.66 33.19
C ASN A 69 -6.89 -3.56 33.52
N ASP A 70 -7.01 -2.55 32.66
CA ASP A 70 -8.02 -1.48 32.76
C ASP A 70 -9.42 -1.93 32.29
N GLY A 71 -9.56 -3.15 31.79
CA GLY A 71 -10.80 -3.71 31.26
C GLY A 71 -11.30 -3.03 29.97
N LEU A 72 -10.41 -2.44 29.17
CA LEU A 72 -10.77 -1.74 27.95
C LEU A 72 -10.61 -2.60 26.70
N VAL A 73 -9.70 -3.56 26.73
CA VAL A 73 -9.37 -4.48 25.64
C VAL A 73 -9.46 -5.91 26.16
N ALA A 74 -9.85 -6.83 25.31
CA ALA A 74 -9.69 -8.27 25.48
C ALA A 74 -8.82 -8.78 24.32
N VAL A 75 -7.84 -9.63 24.63
CA VAL A 75 -7.03 -10.30 23.62
C VAL A 75 -7.37 -11.78 23.61
N GLU A 76 -7.98 -12.23 22.53
CA GLU A 76 -8.48 -13.60 22.35
C GLU A 76 -7.59 -14.36 21.36
N GLN A 77 -7.39 -15.65 21.59
CA GLN A 77 -6.80 -16.54 20.58
C GLN A 77 -7.89 -16.98 19.59
N SER A 78 -7.53 -17.03 18.31
CA SER A 78 -8.45 -17.59 17.30
C SER A 78 -8.69 -19.08 17.58
N GLN A 79 -9.96 -19.48 17.57
CA GLN A 79 -10.31 -20.90 17.70
C GLN A 79 -9.87 -21.73 16.48
N ALA A 80 -9.75 -21.09 15.31
CA ALA A 80 -9.34 -21.75 14.07
C ALA A 80 -7.81 -21.90 13.94
N ASP A 81 -7.04 -20.94 14.48
CA ASP A 81 -5.57 -20.98 14.52
C ASP A 81 -5.08 -20.32 15.82
N GLY A 82 -4.67 -21.14 16.78
CA GLY A 82 -4.16 -20.67 18.08
C GLY A 82 -2.92 -19.75 18.01
N ARG A 83 -2.32 -19.58 16.81
CA ARG A 83 -1.23 -18.64 16.58
C ARG A 83 -1.73 -17.21 16.30
N VAL A 84 -3.00 -17.06 15.96
CA VAL A 84 -3.63 -15.76 15.68
C VAL A 84 -4.24 -15.23 16.97
N ARG A 85 -3.80 -14.03 17.37
CA ARG A 85 -4.35 -13.30 18.52
C ARG A 85 -5.08 -12.07 18.02
N THR A 86 -6.34 -11.92 18.44
CA THR A 86 -7.19 -10.77 18.07
C THR A 86 -7.43 -9.89 19.28
N ALA A 87 -7.10 -8.60 19.17
CA ALA A 87 -7.46 -7.59 20.15
C ALA A 87 -8.85 -7.03 19.82
N ARG A 88 -9.73 -6.94 20.84
CA ARG A 88 -11.09 -6.39 20.73
C ARG A 88 -11.38 -5.40 21.82
N LEU A 89 -12.13 -4.34 21.49
CA LEU A 89 -12.61 -3.40 22.49
C LEU A 89 -13.74 -4.04 23.32
N THR A 90 -13.67 -3.95 24.64
CA THR A 90 -14.79 -4.25 25.54
C THR A 90 -15.88 -3.17 25.42
N ALA A 91 -17.02 -3.33 26.10
CA ALA A 91 -18.02 -2.28 26.17
C ALA A 91 -17.44 -0.97 26.78
N ARG A 92 -16.60 -1.12 27.82
CA ARG A 92 -15.89 0.01 28.44
C ARG A 92 -14.84 0.60 27.51
N GLY A 93 -14.13 -0.21 26.74
CA GLY A 93 -13.18 0.23 25.73
C GLY A 93 -13.83 1.03 24.60
N ARG A 94 -15.01 0.61 24.15
CA ARG A 94 -15.80 1.37 23.15
C ARG A 94 -16.25 2.73 23.69
N ALA A 95 -16.71 2.79 24.94
CA ALA A 95 -17.09 4.04 25.58
C ALA A 95 -15.89 4.99 25.74
N GLU A 96 -14.73 4.47 26.16
CA GLU A 96 -13.49 5.24 26.27
C GLU A 96 -13.03 5.78 24.91
N ARG A 97 -13.09 4.96 23.85
CA ARG A 97 -12.79 5.38 22.49
C ARG A 97 -13.71 6.51 22.02
N ALA A 98 -15.02 6.39 22.26
CA ALA A 98 -15.98 7.44 21.89
C ALA A 98 -15.69 8.77 22.61
N GLU A 99 -15.27 8.72 23.87
CA GLU A 99 -14.85 9.92 24.61
C GLU A 99 -13.54 10.52 24.06
N LEU A 100 -12.59 9.68 23.67
CA LEU A 100 -11.37 10.12 22.98
C LEU A 100 -11.68 10.80 21.63
N ASP A 101 -12.60 10.23 20.85
CA ASP A 101 -13.07 10.81 19.59
C ASP A 101 -13.67 12.19 19.83
N ARG A 102 -14.59 12.34 20.79
CA ARG A 102 -15.21 13.61 21.15
C ARG A 102 -14.19 14.70 21.54
N ARG A 103 -13.20 14.34 22.35
CA ARG A 103 -12.14 15.29 22.76
C ARG A 103 -11.18 15.61 21.62
N SER A 104 -10.93 14.65 20.75
CA SER A 104 -10.14 14.87 19.52
C SER A 104 -10.83 15.88 18.60
N ASP A 105 -12.16 15.77 18.47
CA ASP A 105 -12.98 16.74 17.73
C ASP A 105 -12.91 18.14 18.33
N GLU A 106 -12.92 18.26 19.66
CA GLU A 106 -12.75 19.55 20.35
C GLU A 106 -11.39 20.19 20.06
N VAL A 107 -10.31 19.39 20.09
CA VAL A 107 -8.97 19.86 19.71
C VAL A 107 -8.94 20.29 18.26
N ALA A 108 -9.49 19.49 17.35
CA ALA A 108 -9.57 19.83 15.92
C ALA A 108 -10.38 21.13 15.70
N ALA A 109 -11.52 21.27 16.36
CA ALA A 109 -12.32 22.48 16.32
C ALA A 109 -11.54 23.70 16.81
N SER A 110 -10.77 23.57 17.90
CA SER A 110 -9.93 24.65 18.44
C SER A 110 -8.84 25.12 17.46
N ILE A 111 -8.36 24.22 16.61
CA ILE A 111 -7.40 24.55 15.55
C ILE A 111 -8.08 25.33 14.41
N LEU A 112 -9.30 24.93 14.06
CA LEU A 112 -10.02 25.50 12.92
C LEU A 112 -10.75 26.81 13.27
N GLN A 113 -11.25 26.96 14.47
CA GLN A 113 -12.08 28.11 14.90
C GLN A 113 -11.46 29.48 14.62
N PRO A 114 -10.16 29.74 14.88
CA PRO A 114 -9.54 31.04 14.64
C PRO A 114 -9.32 31.36 13.16
N LEU A 115 -9.50 30.37 12.26
CA LEU A 115 -9.19 30.51 10.84
C LEU A 115 -10.41 30.98 10.04
N SER A 116 -10.18 31.80 9.01
CA SER A 116 -11.19 32.10 8.00
C SER A 116 -11.56 30.85 7.20
N ALA A 117 -12.75 30.84 6.56
CA ALA A 117 -13.19 29.71 5.72
C ALA A 117 -12.14 29.29 4.67
N ARG A 118 -11.53 30.26 3.98
CA ARG A 118 -10.47 30.00 3.01
C ARG A 118 -9.24 29.33 3.63
N GLN A 119 -8.84 29.76 4.82
CA GLN A 119 -7.69 29.17 5.54
C GLN A 119 -8.01 27.76 6.01
N ARG A 120 -9.24 27.50 6.51
CA ARG A 120 -9.69 26.14 6.89
C ARG A 120 -9.59 25.18 5.72
N THR A 121 -10.18 25.52 4.58
CA THR A 121 -10.10 24.69 3.36
C THR A 121 -8.66 24.41 2.97
N ARG A 122 -7.79 25.44 2.94
CA ARG A 122 -6.37 25.26 2.59
C ARG A 122 -5.65 24.34 3.58
N LEU A 123 -5.90 24.50 4.89
CA LEU A 123 -5.27 23.67 5.92
C LEU A 123 -5.70 22.20 5.78
N VAL A 124 -7.00 21.93 5.66
CA VAL A 124 -7.53 20.57 5.55
C VAL A 124 -7.04 19.90 4.25
N THR A 125 -7.01 20.63 3.12
CA THR A 125 -6.46 20.12 1.87
C THR A 125 -4.97 19.79 2.00
N ALA A 126 -4.19 20.66 2.66
CA ALA A 126 -2.77 20.39 2.90
C ALA A 126 -2.54 19.19 3.84
N MET A 127 -3.36 19.03 4.87
CA MET A 127 -3.31 17.87 5.77
C MET A 127 -3.58 16.57 5.01
N ALA A 128 -4.62 16.52 4.18
CA ALA A 128 -4.93 15.35 3.35
C ALA A 128 -3.79 15.01 2.37
N GLU A 129 -3.12 16.02 1.82
CA GLU A 129 -1.95 15.81 0.96
C GLU A 129 -0.76 15.27 1.74
N VAL A 130 -0.48 15.82 2.93
CA VAL A 130 0.59 15.32 3.81
C VAL A 130 0.32 13.87 4.22
N GLU A 131 -0.90 13.52 4.62
CA GLU A 131 -1.28 12.13 4.96
C GLU A 131 -1.02 11.18 3.80
N ARG A 132 -1.44 11.55 2.59
CA ARG A 132 -1.20 10.75 1.38
C ARG A 132 0.30 10.54 1.11
N LEU A 133 1.10 11.59 1.17
CA LEU A 133 2.54 11.51 0.93
C LEU A 133 3.27 10.70 2.02
N LEU A 134 2.87 10.83 3.28
CA LEU A 134 3.40 10.02 4.37
C LEU A 134 3.03 8.55 4.18
N ALA A 135 1.77 8.23 3.84
CA ALA A 135 1.36 6.87 3.53
C ALA A 135 2.16 6.29 2.35
N ALA A 136 2.35 7.06 1.27
CA ALA A 136 3.16 6.64 0.13
C ALA A 136 4.62 6.32 0.51
N SER A 137 5.18 7.02 1.50
CA SER A 137 6.56 6.82 1.97
C SER A 137 6.75 5.51 2.75
N THR A 138 5.67 4.93 3.30
CA THR A 138 5.71 3.67 4.07
C THR A 138 5.34 2.44 3.25
N VAL A 139 4.92 2.63 1.98
CA VAL A 139 4.66 1.51 1.08
C VAL A 139 5.93 0.71 0.84
N GLN A 140 5.84 -0.60 1.01
CA GLN A 140 6.89 -1.55 0.65
C GLN A 140 6.50 -2.26 -0.65
N VAL A 141 7.47 -2.45 -1.54
CA VAL A 141 7.30 -3.24 -2.77
C VAL A 141 8.35 -4.34 -2.75
N ALA A 142 7.93 -5.57 -2.93
CA ALA A 142 8.81 -6.73 -2.90
C ALA A 142 8.36 -7.81 -3.89
N VAL A 143 9.32 -8.62 -4.32
CA VAL A 143 9.02 -9.86 -5.06
C VAL A 143 8.30 -10.83 -4.12
N ALA A 144 7.21 -11.40 -4.57
CA ALA A 144 6.41 -12.35 -3.81
C ALA A 144 6.16 -13.64 -4.61
N ASP A 145 6.04 -14.76 -3.91
CA ASP A 145 5.54 -16.00 -4.51
C ASP A 145 4.06 -15.76 -4.92
N PRO A 146 3.66 -16.04 -6.16
CA PRO A 146 2.27 -15.90 -6.60
C PRO A 146 1.25 -16.66 -5.73
N ARG A 147 1.68 -17.70 -5.02
CA ARG A 147 0.86 -18.49 -4.08
C ARG A 147 0.75 -17.89 -2.69
N HIS A 148 1.57 -16.87 -2.37
CA HIS A 148 1.46 -16.19 -1.07
C HIS A 148 0.07 -15.56 -0.89
N PRO A 149 -0.53 -15.58 0.31
CA PRO A 149 -1.87 -15.02 0.55
C PRO A 149 -2.04 -13.58 0.05
N ASP A 150 -1.05 -12.71 0.27
CA ASP A 150 -1.10 -11.30 -0.17
C ASP A 150 -1.09 -11.17 -1.70
N ALA A 151 -0.31 -12.02 -2.38
CA ALA A 151 -0.29 -12.08 -3.84
C ALA A 151 -1.66 -12.54 -4.37
N ARG A 152 -2.22 -13.60 -3.79
CA ARG A 152 -3.56 -14.10 -4.13
C ARG A 152 -4.64 -13.03 -3.92
N ALA A 153 -4.58 -12.30 -2.81
CA ALA A 153 -5.52 -11.21 -2.53
C ALA A 153 -5.45 -10.12 -3.60
N CYS A 154 -4.24 -9.68 -4.00
CA CYS A 154 -4.06 -8.71 -5.07
C CYS A 154 -4.58 -9.21 -6.42
N LEU A 155 -4.23 -10.46 -6.81
CA LEU A 155 -4.66 -11.05 -8.08
C LEU A 155 -6.18 -11.23 -8.12
N GLN A 156 -6.80 -11.65 -7.03
CA GLN A 156 -8.26 -11.77 -6.94
C GLN A 156 -8.94 -10.40 -7.06
N ALA A 157 -8.42 -9.38 -6.38
CA ALA A 157 -8.94 -8.01 -6.47
C ALA A 157 -8.78 -7.44 -7.88
N TYR A 158 -7.65 -7.69 -8.54
CA TYR A 158 -7.41 -7.35 -9.94
C TYR A 158 -8.46 -7.97 -10.86
N PHE A 159 -8.67 -9.29 -10.81
CA PHE A 159 -9.64 -9.97 -11.65
C PHE A 159 -11.08 -9.51 -11.37
N SER A 160 -11.42 -9.27 -10.10
CA SER A 160 -12.72 -8.73 -9.71
C SER A 160 -12.96 -7.35 -10.32
N GLU A 161 -11.96 -6.47 -10.31
CA GLU A 161 -12.05 -5.15 -10.94
C GLU A 161 -12.21 -5.24 -12.46
N LEU A 162 -11.45 -6.11 -13.13
CA LEU A 162 -11.59 -6.31 -14.56
C LEU A 162 -12.99 -6.79 -14.93
N SER A 163 -13.53 -7.75 -14.16
CA SER A 163 -14.89 -8.26 -14.36
C SER A 163 -15.97 -7.19 -14.22
N GLN A 164 -15.75 -6.20 -13.33
CA GLN A 164 -16.67 -5.07 -13.14
C GLN A 164 -16.54 -3.99 -14.21
N ARG A 165 -15.32 -3.79 -14.76
CA ARG A 165 -15.03 -2.67 -15.66
C ARG A 165 -15.15 -3.02 -17.14
N PHE A 166 -15.03 -4.29 -17.51
CA PHE A 166 -15.06 -4.70 -18.91
C PHE A 166 -16.51 -4.94 -19.37
N ASP A 167 -16.82 -4.49 -20.56
CA ASP A 167 -18.08 -4.80 -21.21
C ASP A 167 -18.19 -6.32 -21.41
N GLY A 168 -19.19 -6.94 -20.79
CA GLY A 168 -19.37 -8.41 -20.81
C GLY A 168 -18.55 -9.18 -19.78
N GLY A 169 -17.85 -8.48 -18.85
CA GLY A 169 -17.05 -9.09 -17.79
C GLY A 169 -15.67 -9.57 -18.26
N PHE A 170 -14.96 -10.23 -17.35
CA PHE A 170 -13.61 -10.80 -17.59
C PHE A 170 -13.56 -12.25 -17.11
N ASP A 171 -13.14 -13.13 -17.99
CA ASP A 171 -12.88 -14.55 -17.71
C ASP A 171 -11.37 -14.82 -17.84
N PRO A 172 -10.66 -15.09 -16.73
CA PRO A 172 -9.23 -15.37 -16.76
C PRO A 172 -8.84 -16.56 -17.65
N ALA A 173 -9.73 -17.54 -17.85
CA ALA A 173 -9.48 -18.71 -18.67
C ALA A 173 -9.42 -18.38 -20.19
N ARG A 174 -9.97 -17.25 -20.60
CA ARG A 174 -9.94 -16.76 -21.98
C ARG A 174 -8.80 -15.80 -22.25
N SER A 175 -8.18 -15.23 -21.23
CA SER A 175 -7.04 -14.33 -21.35
C SER A 175 -5.74 -15.11 -21.57
N ILE A 176 -4.74 -14.48 -22.20
CA ILE A 176 -3.40 -15.05 -22.30
C ILE A 176 -2.85 -15.34 -20.91
N SER A 177 -2.35 -16.55 -20.72
CA SER A 177 -1.88 -17.05 -19.44
C SER A 177 -0.80 -16.15 -18.83
N ALA A 178 -0.87 -16.02 -17.51
CA ALA A 178 0.19 -15.60 -16.63
C ALA A 178 0.00 -16.38 -15.32
N ASP A 179 0.33 -17.67 -15.38
CA ASP A 179 0.16 -18.59 -14.27
C ASP A 179 1.28 -18.44 -13.22
N ASP A 180 1.17 -19.18 -12.14
CA ASP A 180 2.12 -19.08 -11.02
C ASP A 180 3.56 -19.41 -11.45
N ALA A 181 3.75 -20.36 -12.36
CA ALA A 181 5.08 -20.75 -12.84
C ALA A 181 5.69 -19.67 -13.73
N GLU A 182 4.88 -19.05 -14.59
CA GLU A 182 5.30 -17.95 -15.46
C GLU A 182 5.59 -16.66 -14.69
N LEU A 183 5.05 -16.50 -13.46
CA LEU A 183 5.28 -15.36 -12.58
C LEU A 183 6.30 -15.64 -11.46
N THR A 184 7.06 -16.74 -11.61
CA THR A 184 8.10 -17.15 -10.67
C THR A 184 9.46 -17.23 -11.39
N PRO A 185 10.56 -16.76 -10.76
CA PRO A 185 11.89 -16.86 -11.38
C PRO A 185 12.26 -18.32 -11.76
N PRO A 186 12.93 -18.55 -12.92
CA PRO A 186 13.46 -17.54 -13.83
C PRO A 186 12.47 -17.08 -14.93
N ALA A 187 11.26 -17.66 -15.03
CA ALA A 187 10.31 -17.38 -16.10
C ALA A 187 9.66 -16.00 -15.97
N GLY A 188 9.61 -15.44 -14.78
CA GLY A 188 9.05 -14.12 -14.50
C GLY A 188 9.17 -13.77 -13.04
N LEU A 189 8.41 -12.76 -12.61
CA LEU A 189 8.25 -12.39 -11.20
C LEU A 189 6.94 -11.66 -10.97
N LEU A 190 6.48 -11.70 -9.73
CA LEU A 190 5.35 -10.91 -9.25
C LEU A 190 5.83 -9.96 -8.14
N LEU A 191 5.56 -8.67 -8.30
CA LEU A 191 5.71 -7.68 -7.24
C LEU A 191 4.40 -7.52 -6.49
N VAL A 192 4.49 -7.45 -5.16
CA VAL A 192 3.38 -7.07 -4.29
C VAL A 192 3.77 -5.81 -3.53
N ALA A 193 2.88 -4.82 -3.54
CA ALA A 193 3.00 -3.63 -2.73
C ALA A 193 2.15 -3.79 -1.47
N THR A 194 2.73 -3.48 -0.32
CA THR A 194 2.04 -3.50 0.98
C THR A 194 2.12 -2.16 1.68
N LEU A 195 1.05 -1.80 2.40
CA LEU A 195 0.99 -0.65 3.28
C LEU A 195 0.55 -1.15 4.66
N HIS A 196 1.40 -0.96 5.67
CA HIS A 196 1.14 -1.45 7.03
C HIS A 196 0.82 -2.96 7.09
N GLY A 197 1.43 -3.76 6.20
CA GLY A 197 1.20 -5.20 6.12
C GLY A 197 -0.05 -5.63 5.34
N GLU A 198 -0.84 -4.70 4.81
CA GLU A 198 -1.98 -4.98 3.93
C GLU A 198 -1.56 -4.92 2.45
N PRO A 199 -1.91 -5.89 1.62
CA PRO A 199 -1.61 -5.86 0.20
C PRO A 199 -2.50 -4.82 -0.52
N ILE A 200 -1.84 -3.87 -1.21
CA ILE A 200 -2.50 -2.72 -1.83
C ILE A 200 -2.22 -2.58 -3.33
N GLY A 201 -1.44 -3.46 -3.90
CA GLY A 201 -1.14 -3.44 -5.33
C GLY A 201 -0.22 -4.56 -5.77
N CYS A 202 -0.22 -4.84 -7.05
CA CYS A 202 0.69 -5.81 -7.67
C CYS A 202 1.05 -5.40 -9.09
N GLY A 203 2.07 -6.05 -9.61
CA GLY A 203 2.46 -6.02 -11.01
C GLY A 203 3.41 -7.17 -11.30
N ALA A 204 3.37 -7.71 -12.50
CA ALA A 204 4.15 -8.88 -12.87
C ALA A 204 4.96 -8.67 -14.14
N LEU A 205 6.04 -9.43 -14.26
CA LEU A 205 6.83 -9.60 -15.48
C LEU A 205 6.81 -11.05 -15.92
N LYS A 206 6.75 -11.26 -17.23
CA LYS A 206 7.08 -12.53 -17.90
C LYS A 206 8.31 -12.31 -18.77
N PHE A 207 9.26 -13.24 -18.72
CA PHE A 207 10.45 -13.22 -19.55
C PHE A 207 10.31 -14.22 -20.70
N HIS A 208 10.75 -13.84 -21.88
CA HIS A 208 10.64 -14.62 -23.13
C HIS A 208 12.01 -14.79 -23.81
N GLY A 209 13.06 -15.03 -23.03
CA GLY A 209 14.43 -15.09 -23.52
C GLY A 209 14.88 -13.77 -24.14
N ASP A 210 15.27 -13.78 -25.41
CA ASP A 210 15.70 -12.57 -26.14
C ASP A 210 14.56 -11.67 -26.64
N ALA A 211 13.31 -12.13 -26.55
CA ALA A 211 12.14 -11.33 -26.92
C ALA A 211 11.80 -10.29 -25.82
N PRO A 212 11.02 -9.24 -26.14
CA PRO A 212 10.58 -8.28 -25.15
C PRO A 212 9.91 -8.94 -23.94
N ALA A 213 10.25 -8.50 -22.74
CA ALA A 213 9.55 -8.94 -21.54
C ALA A 213 8.15 -8.31 -21.47
N GLU A 214 7.20 -9.01 -20.87
CA GLU A 214 5.81 -8.57 -20.79
C GLU A 214 5.44 -8.16 -19.37
N ILE A 215 4.83 -6.98 -19.24
CA ILE A 215 4.20 -6.52 -18.00
C ILE A 215 2.77 -7.03 -17.95
N LYS A 216 2.43 -7.70 -16.86
CA LYS A 216 1.11 -8.30 -16.61
C LYS A 216 0.58 -7.90 -15.22
N ARG A 217 -0.70 -8.07 -14.98
CA ARG A 217 -1.34 -8.02 -13.65
C ARG A 217 -1.10 -6.71 -12.88
N MET A 218 -0.97 -5.58 -13.58
CA MET A 218 -0.81 -4.26 -12.95
C MET A 218 -2.11 -3.83 -12.28
N TRP A 219 -2.08 -3.69 -10.96
CA TRP A 219 -3.23 -3.29 -10.16
C TRP A 219 -2.83 -2.48 -8.93
N VAL A 220 -3.66 -1.52 -8.58
CA VAL A 220 -3.54 -0.70 -7.35
C VAL A 220 -4.92 -0.56 -6.73
N ALA A 221 -5.01 -0.86 -5.44
CA ALA A 221 -6.26 -0.75 -4.69
C ALA A 221 -6.87 0.66 -4.81
N PRO A 222 -8.18 0.79 -5.07
CA PRO A 222 -8.84 2.09 -5.27
C PRO A 222 -8.55 3.11 -4.16
N ALA A 223 -8.52 2.66 -2.90
CA ALA A 223 -8.32 3.51 -1.73
C ALA A 223 -6.94 4.22 -1.69
N VAL A 224 -5.94 3.70 -2.42
CA VAL A 224 -4.57 4.25 -2.45
C VAL A 224 -4.16 4.76 -3.83
N ARG A 225 -5.10 4.89 -4.76
CA ARG A 225 -4.84 5.53 -6.06
C ARG A 225 -4.52 7.02 -5.89
N GLY A 226 -3.73 7.56 -6.81
CA GLY A 226 -3.25 8.93 -6.72
C GLY A 226 -2.00 9.13 -5.85
N LEU A 227 -1.54 8.08 -5.12
CA LEU A 227 -0.29 8.12 -4.35
C LEU A 227 0.98 7.87 -5.18
N GLY A 228 0.86 7.71 -6.49
CA GLY A 228 1.98 7.38 -7.36
C GLY A 228 2.40 5.89 -7.35
N LEU A 229 1.65 5.02 -6.64
CA LEU A 229 1.99 3.60 -6.49
C LEU A 229 2.06 2.85 -7.83
N GLY A 230 1.13 3.11 -8.75
CA GLY A 230 1.18 2.49 -10.08
C GLY A 230 2.46 2.83 -10.83
N ARG A 231 2.93 4.08 -10.76
CA ARG A 231 4.21 4.49 -11.35
C ARG A 231 5.39 3.82 -10.65
N ARG A 232 5.36 3.71 -9.33
CA ARG A 232 6.41 3.05 -8.56
C ARG A 232 6.51 1.57 -8.92
N LEU A 233 5.38 0.83 -8.96
CA LEU A 233 5.35 -0.56 -9.39
C LEU A 233 5.91 -0.72 -10.80
N LEU A 234 5.51 0.15 -11.74
CA LEU A 234 6.01 0.13 -13.11
C LEU A 234 7.52 0.35 -13.16
N THR A 235 8.05 1.33 -12.42
CA THR A 235 9.50 1.61 -12.34
C THR A 235 10.28 0.43 -11.74
N GLU A 236 9.74 -0.21 -10.70
CA GLU A 236 10.36 -1.40 -10.09
C GLU A 236 10.37 -2.59 -11.08
N LEU A 237 9.28 -2.81 -11.84
CA LEU A 237 9.24 -3.82 -12.90
C LEU A 237 10.26 -3.51 -14.01
N GLU A 238 10.36 -2.25 -14.43
CA GLU A 238 11.36 -1.81 -15.41
C GLU A 238 12.79 -2.08 -14.91
N ALA A 239 13.07 -1.81 -13.65
CA ALA A 239 14.37 -2.09 -13.04
C ALA A 239 14.69 -3.60 -13.02
N HIS A 240 13.71 -4.44 -12.65
CA HIS A 240 13.84 -5.89 -12.69
C HIS A 240 14.07 -6.41 -14.12
N ALA A 241 13.33 -5.88 -15.11
CA ALA A 241 13.50 -6.25 -16.49
C ALA A 241 14.90 -5.90 -17.02
N ALA A 242 15.38 -4.69 -16.72
CA ALA A 242 16.73 -4.25 -17.09
C ALA A 242 17.82 -5.12 -16.44
N ALA A 243 17.65 -5.51 -15.16
CA ALA A 243 18.57 -6.40 -14.46
C ALA A 243 18.63 -7.80 -15.06
N HIS A 244 17.53 -8.25 -15.73
CA HIS A 244 17.47 -9.51 -16.48
C HIS A 244 17.90 -9.37 -17.95
N GLY A 245 18.37 -8.17 -18.37
CA GLY A 245 18.88 -7.95 -19.72
C GLY A 245 17.78 -7.71 -20.77
N ALA A 246 16.54 -7.50 -20.39
CA ALA A 246 15.47 -7.19 -21.34
C ALA A 246 15.75 -5.87 -22.07
N ARG A 247 15.65 -5.89 -23.40
CA ARG A 247 15.90 -4.72 -24.27
C ARG A 247 14.64 -3.90 -24.55
N ALA A 248 13.48 -4.50 -24.33
CA ALA A 248 12.20 -3.85 -24.48
C ALA A 248 11.18 -4.48 -23.54
N LEU A 249 10.18 -3.68 -23.17
CA LEU A 249 9.01 -4.09 -22.40
C LEU A 249 7.76 -3.90 -23.23
N ARG A 250 6.86 -4.85 -23.16
CA ARG A 250 5.55 -4.83 -23.81
C ARG A 250 4.44 -5.00 -22.80
N LEU A 251 3.28 -4.48 -23.12
CA LEU A 251 2.05 -4.72 -22.37
C LEU A 251 0.85 -4.48 -23.28
N GLU A 252 -0.25 -5.13 -22.97
CA GLU A 252 -1.56 -4.84 -23.53
C GLU A 252 -2.52 -4.40 -22.44
N THR A 253 -3.56 -3.66 -22.82
CA THR A 253 -4.58 -3.18 -21.88
C THR A 253 -5.93 -2.95 -22.56
N ASN A 254 -6.97 -2.87 -21.72
CA ASN A 254 -8.33 -2.59 -22.17
C ASN A 254 -8.62 -1.09 -22.17
N ARG A 255 -9.43 -0.61 -23.14
CA ARG A 255 -9.87 0.79 -23.21
C ARG A 255 -10.61 1.28 -21.98
N ALA A 256 -11.26 0.38 -21.21
CA ALA A 256 -11.93 0.71 -19.97
C ALA A 256 -10.97 1.14 -18.84
N LEU A 257 -9.65 0.89 -19.00
CA LEU A 257 -8.61 1.20 -18.00
C LEU A 257 -7.89 2.51 -18.36
N ALA A 258 -8.63 3.61 -18.49
CA ALA A 258 -8.09 4.91 -18.95
C ALA A 258 -6.91 5.40 -18.08
N GLU A 259 -6.94 5.15 -16.78
CA GLU A 259 -5.88 5.55 -15.85
C GLU A 259 -4.57 4.77 -16.13
N ALA A 260 -4.66 3.49 -16.46
CA ALA A 260 -3.51 2.66 -16.83
C ALA A 260 -2.93 3.11 -18.18
N ILE A 261 -3.76 3.39 -19.17
CA ILE A 261 -3.34 3.95 -20.47
C ILE A 261 -2.59 5.27 -20.26
N GLY A 262 -3.13 6.18 -19.44
CA GLY A 262 -2.48 7.44 -19.09
C GLY A 262 -1.13 7.23 -18.40
N LEU A 263 -1.04 6.26 -17.47
CA LEU A 263 0.21 5.90 -16.79
C LEU A 263 1.27 5.42 -17.78
N TYR A 264 0.95 4.50 -18.67
CA TYR A 264 1.90 3.94 -19.65
C TYR A 264 2.43 5.02 -20.59
N ARG A 265 1.55 5.84 -21.16
CA ARG A 265 1.95 6.97 -22.01
C ARG A 265 2.87 7.95 -21.28
N ALA A 266 2.51 8.33 -20.05
CA ALA A 266 3.31 9.24 -19.21
C ALA A 266 4.63 8.62 -18.73
N SER A 267 4.80 7.29 -18.85
CA SER A 267 6.02 6.55 -18.50
C SER A 267 6.89 6.22 -19.73
N GLY A 268 6.55 6.77 -20.92
CA GLY A 268 7.35 6.64 -22.12
C GLY A 268 7.04 5.41 -22.97
N TYR A 269 5.96 4.70 -22.67
CA TYR A 269 5.48 3.62 -23.55
C TYR A 269 4.80 4.22 -24.79
N ARG A 270 5.13 3.70 -25.95
CA ARG A 270 4.51 4.04 -27.23
C ARG A 270 3.48 2.98 -27.62
N GLU A 271 2.37 3.42 -28.13
CA GLU A 271 1.34 2.53 -28.65
C GLU A 271 1.83 1.90 -29.96
N VAL A 272 1.66 0.59 -30.09
CA VAL A 272 2.13 -0.22 -31.22
C VAL A 272 0.98 -1.09 -31.76
N GLY A 273 1.19 -1.74 -32.88
CA GLY A 273 0.26 -2.76 -33.39
C GLY A 273 0.14 -3.95 -32.45
N ALA A 274 -0.97 -4.69 -32.54
CA ALA A 274 -1.18 -5.92 -31.78
C ALA A 274 -0.03 -6.90 -32.01
N PHE A 275 0.59 -7.36 -30.94
CA PHE A 275 1.67 -8.35 -30.98
C PHE A 275 1.23 -9.71 -30.43
N ASN A 276 0.01 -9.82 -29.96
CA ASN A 276 -0.63 -11.05 -29.50
C ASN A 276 -2.16 -10.96 -29.70
N ASP A 277 -2.84 -12.09 -29.48
CA ASP A 277 -4.28 -12.25 -29.68
C ASP A 277 -5.04 -12.17 -28.35
N GLU A 278 -4.64 -11.29 -27.41
CA GLU A 278 -5.34 -11.11 -26.14
C GLU A 278 -6.77 -10.59 -26.38
N PRO A 279 -7.81 -11.40 -26.10
CA PRO A 279 -9.18 -11.07 -26.51
C PRO A 279 -9.78 -9.84 -25.79
N TYR A 280 -9.20 -9.46 -24.68
CA TYR A 280 -9.64 -8.29 -23.89
C TYR A 280 -8.85 -7.02 -24.18
N ALA A 281 -7.77 -7.10 -24.97
CA ALA A 281 -6.93 -5.95 -25.28
C ALA A 281 -7.55 -5.07 -26.38
N HIS A 282 -7.34 -3.76 -26.22
CA HIS A 282 -7.68 -2.76 -27.23
C HIS A 282 -6.48 -1.86 -27.54
N HIS A 283 -5.45 -1.88 -26.70
CA HIS A 283 -4.24 -1.09 -26.80
C HIS A 283 -3.03 -1.97 -26.48
N TRP A 284 -1.99 -1.84 -27.28
CA TRP A 284 -0.70 -2.51 -27.12
C TRP A 284 0.38 -1.45 -27.01
N PHE A 285 1.27 -1.60 -26.06
CA PHE A 285 2.32 -0.64 -25.78
C PHE A 285 3.69 -1.32 -25.74
N GLU A 286 4.71 -0.58 -26.16
CA GLU A 286 6.10 -0.98 -26.09
C GLU A 286 6.98 0.17 -25.59
N LYS A 287 8.00 -0.18 -24.79
CA LYS A 287 9.06 0.73 -24.37
C LYS A 287 10.41 0.06 -24.57
N THR A 288 11.29 0.68 -25.35
CA THR A 288 12.70 0.28 -25.47
C THR A 288 13.41 0.61 -24.15
N MET A 289 14.17 -0.35 -23.63
CA MET A 289 14.99 -0.17 -22.45
C MET A 289 16.39 0.28 -22.83
N GLU A 290 16.92 1.29 -22.14
CA GLU A 290 18.34 1.59 -22.26
C GLU A 290 19.14 0.42 -21.65
N PRO A 291 20.24 -0.02 -22.28
CA PRO A 291 21.06 -1.07 -21.71
C PRO A 291 21.56 -0.59 -20.34
N GLY A 292 21.20 -1.31 -19.29
CA GLY A 292 21.72 -1.09 -17.96
C GLY A 292 23.27 -1.15 -17.97
N PRO A 293 23.97 -0.54 -17.02
CA PRO A 293 25.42 -0.71 -16.91
C PRO A 293 25.70 -2.20 -16.83
N GLY A 294 26.39 -2.73 -17.84
CA GLY A 294 26.76 -4.13 -17.92
C GLY A 294 27.47 -4.56 -16.61
N PRO A 295 27.45 -5.86 -16.24
CA PRO A 295 28.12 -6.34 -15.06
C PRO A 295 29.59 -5.83 -15.12
N ALA A 296 30.00 -5.14 -14.05
CA ALA A 296 31.36 -4.63 -13.93
C ALA A 296 32.33 -5.81 -14.16
N GLY A 297 33.12 -5.74 -15.22
CA GLY A 297 34.15 -6.76 -15.51
C GLY A 297 35.02 -6.95 -14.26
N PRO A 298 35.58 -8.16 -14.07
CA PRO A 298 36.47 -8.42 -12.94
C PRO A 298 37.61 -7.42 -12.93
N PRO A 299 37.98 -6.91 -11.75
CA PRO A 299 39.10 -5.94 -11.64
C PRO A 299 40.35 -6.55 -12.27
N ALA A 300 41.01 -5.79 -13.16
CA ALA A 300 42.29 -6.16 -13.72
C ALA A 300 43.25 -6.44 -12.53
N ARG A 301 43.78 -7.66 -12.49
CA ARG A 301 44.80 -8.00 -11.50
C ARG A 301 46.05 -7.18 -11.81
N PRO A 302 46.75 -6.68 -10.75
CA PRO A 302 47.99 -5.95 -10.88
C PRO A 302 49.13 -6.81 -11.43
#